data_abac561d182c755ea42ae7fb464a780d
#
_entry.id   abac561d182c755ea42ae7fb464a780d
#
_cell.length_a   1.000
_cell.length_b   1.000
_cell.length_c   1.000
_cell.angle_alpha   90.00
_cell.angle_beta   90.00
_cell.angle_gamma   90.00
#
_symmetry.space_group_name_H-M   'P 1'
#
loop_
_entity.id
_entity.type
_entity.pdbx_description
1 polymer ?
#
loop_
_entity_poly.entity_id
_entity_poly.type
_entity_poly.pdbx_seq_one_letter_code
_entity_poly.pdbx_strand_id
1 'polypeptide(L)'
;MKHRPSAQIHRLRRDESGSTAIMFSVTFGAVMLMMGAAVDYSRTSSQQSRLQAASDATILGLARQGNLSQSELSTKAAQLLTSNMQGDPNARLAAGPDHRNNAVELCIDTTTKVSASIMQIAKITDITVKATSCAAVSDAYYEIALVLDNSGSMSEWAGNDSKIGAAKSAANTLVDKLTVGTNQSAIAAVSVVPFAASVNIGPQYRSSSFMDLDGLSSIHWQNVFNPTVAGATWRPANRFGIYDKIFNANDFSTGTAWSGCVEERPGNYFLSDAKAVATDPNSLYVPMFAPDEPSNATNSYLSDTGGTCASGDAYELADIANGDGSGRSRMCKYNLSSKLSSSYASKANYSCTTKSLQPLTQDMTAAKSKIAEMAAGGNTSIAQGLAWGWRTISPNTPFTPGASSPSAQQLPAGYGARLSDGRLVKKVVILMTDGDNTWGSNSYSYTKKLSGGSTTWASTNTGRYGPYGYWQNARGGTTPTSDTGAVDQMDSYVRSVCDKIKASGVTIYTVAFGTSISTDGQSLLQSCATDTGKYFSPATSSEIISSFQTIADSLQVLHLTR
;
A
#
# COMPACT_ATOMS: atom_id res chain seq x y z
N MET A 1 4.49 -42.56 113.63
CA MET A 1 5.16 -41.50 112.89
C MET A 1 4.31 -41.24 111.63
N LYS A 2 3.53 -40.14 111.57
CA LYS A 2 2.69 -39.79 110.40
C LYS A 2 3.42 -38.75 109.54
N HIS A 3 3.83 -39.13 108.33
CA HIS A 3 4.30 -38.18 107.38
C HIS A 3 3.15 -37.48 106.67
N ARG A 4 3.10 -36.16 106.72
CA ARG A 4 2.15 -35.31 106.01
C ARG A 4 2.72 -34.98 104.56
N PRO A 5 2.06 -35.33 103.46
CA PRO A 5 2.47 -34.95 102.08
C PRO A 5 1.69 -33.74 101.55
N SER A 6 1.32 -32.76 102.36
CA SER A 6 0.38 -31.68 101.92
C SER A 6 1.11 -30.35 101.55
N ALA A 7 2.39 -30.20 101.80
CA ALA A 7 3.05 -28.91 101.60
C ALA A 7 3.68 -28.75 100.17
N GLN A 8 3.93 -29.85 99.48
CA GLN A 8 4.51 -29.77 98.15
C GLN A 8 3.50 -29.48 97.02
N ILE A 9 2.27 -29.93 97.17
CA ILE A 9 1.20 -29.71 96.15
C ILE A 9 0.73 -28.24 96.11
N HIS A 10 0.79 -27.53 97.22
CA HIS A 10 0.42 -26.12 97.31
C HIS A 10 1.49 -25.19 96.70
N ARG A 11 2.77 -25.59 96.65
CA ARG A 11 3.85 -24.83 95.95
C ARG A 11 3.75 -24.95 94.41
N LEU A 12 3.38 -26.12 93.93
CA LEU A 12 3.16 -26.35 92.52
C LEU A 12 1.93 -25.59 91.92
N ARG A 13 0.97 -25.22 92.73
CA ARG A 13 -0.20 -24.43 92.32
C ARG A 13 0.03 -22.92 92.34
N ARG A 14 1.15 -22.44 92.86
CA ARG A 14 1.51 -21.03 92.94
C ARG A 14 2.76 -20.69 92.13
N ASP A 15 3.34 -21.65 91.43
CA ASP A 15 4.49 -21.42 90.61
C ASP A 15 4.01 -20.95 89.23
N GLU A 16 3.98 -19.63 89.06
CA GLU A 16 3.59 -18.97 87.77
C GLU A 16 4.76 -19.01 86.76
N SER A 17 5.94 -19.54 87.09
CA SER A 17 7.09 -19.64 86.19
C SER A 17 6.84 -20.56 84.95
N GLY A 18 5.92 -21.51 85.06
CA GLY A 18 5.45 -22.32 83.91
C GLY A 18 4.57 -21.57 82.93
N SER A 19 3.81 -20.57 83.39
CA SER A 19 2.90 -19.77 82.56
C SER A 19 3.65 -18.88 81.61
N THR A 20 4.78 -18.30 82.00
CA THR A 20 5.63 -17.48 81.17
C THR A 20 6.32 -18.30 80.05
N ALA A 21 6.73 -19.54 80.37
CA ALA A 21 7.30 -20.45 79.38
C ALA A 21 6.26 -20.89 78.34
N ILE A 22 5.02 -21.14 78.74
CA ILE A 22 3.94 -21.46 77.76
C ILE A 22 3.56 -20.26 76.94
N MET A 23 3.40 -19.06 77.55
CA MET A 23 3.14 -17.84 76.80
C MET A 23 4.28 -17.52 75.83
N PHE A 24 5.56 -17.63 76.27
CA PHE A 24 6.70 -17.44 75.40
C PHE A 24 6.72 -18.44 74.22
N SER A 25 6.43 -19.72 74.47
CA SER A 25 6.40 -20.75 73.43
C SER A 25 5.32 -20.49 72.37
N VAL A 26 4.14 -20.07 72.81
CA VAL A 26 3.03 -19.76 71.92
C VAL A 26 3.31 -18.47 71.13
N THR A 27 3.77 -17.41 71.79
CA THR A 27 4.13 -16.16 71.12
C THR A 27 5.36 -16.32 70.19
N PHE A 28 6.37 -17.07 70.59
CA PHE A 28 7.52 -17.40 69.78
C PHE A 28 7.12 -18.21 68.53
N GLY A 29 6.24 -19.19 68.66
CA GLY A 29 5.67 -19.95 67.55
C GLY A 29 4.90 -19.06 66.58
N ALA A 30 4.09 -18.15 67.09
CA ALA A 30 3.34 -17.18 66.24
C ALA A 30 4.29 -16.20 65.49
N VAL A 31 5.32 -15.69 66.18
CA VAL A 31 6.33 -14.81 65.56
C VAL A 31 7.13 -15.55 64.52
N MET A 32 7.55 -16.78 64.77
CA MET A 32 8.27 -17.63 63.81
C MET A 32 7.43 -17.93 62.58
N LEU A 33 6.12 -18.19 62.72
CA LEU A 33 5.22 -18.38 61.61
C LEU A 33 5.04 -17.09 60.80
N MET A 34 4.91 -15.92 61.44
CA MET A 34 4.86 -14.63 60.75
C MET A 34 6.15 -14.31 60.02
N MET A 35 7.31 -14.52 60.59
CA MET A 35 8.60 -14.35 59.91
C MET A 35 8.74 -15.29 58.74
N GLY A 36 8.31 -16.53 58.87
CA GLY A 36 8.34 -17.53 57.80
C GLY A 36 7.38 -17.17 56.64
N ALA A 37 6.19 -16.73 56.96
CA ALA A 37 5.25 -16.25 55.99
C ALA A 37 5.79 -15.01 55.22
N ALA A 38 6.52 -14.11 55.92
CA ALA A 38 7.17 -12.95 55.28
C ALA A 38 8.31 -13.38 54.33
N VAL A 39 9.09 -14.41 54.67
CA VAL A 39 10.12 -14.96 53.78
C VAL A 39 9.50 -15.63 52.58
N ASP A 40 8.51 -16.49 52.73
CA ASP A 40 7.83 -17.16 51.64
C ASP A 40 7.10 -16.12 50.73
N TYR A 41 6.52 -15.06 51.30
CA TYR A 41 5.95 -13.94 50.56
C TYR A 41 7.01 -13.18 49.73
N SER A 42 8.15 -12.86 50.35
CA SER A 42 9.26 -12.17 49.65
C SER A 42 9.79 -12.99 48.47
N ARG A 43 9.94 -14.31 48.63
CA ARG A 43 10.37 -15.23 47.55
C ARG A 43 9.30 -15.30 46.45
N THR A 44 8.03 -15.38 46.81
CA THR A 44 6.91 -15.41 45.86
C THR A 44 6.85 -14.10 45.06
N SER A 45 6.99 -12.94 45.74
CA SER A 45 7.02 -11.62 45.09
C SER A 45 8.18 -11.46 44.13
N SER A 46 9.38 -11.93 44.52
CA SER A 46 10.56 -11.95 43.65
C SER A 46 10.32 -12.81 42.40
N GLN A 47 9.74 -14.00 42.57
CA GLN A 47 9.43 -14.89 41.47
C GLN A 47 8.31 -14.35 40.57
N GLN A 48 7.33 -13.64 41.14
CA GLN A 48 6.30 -12.90 40.41
C GLN A 48 6.93 -11.87 39.44
N SER A 49 7.87 -11.06 39.96
CA SER A 49 8.56 -10.04 39.16
C SER A 49 9.42 -10.67 38.05
N ARG A 50 10.08 -11.79 38.34
CA ARG A 50 10.86 -12.53 37.33
C ARG A 50 9.96 -13.13 36.25
N LEU A 51 8.83 -13.76 36.64
CA LEU A 51 7.87 -14.32 35.70
C LEU A 51 7.27 -13.23 34.81
N GLN A 52 6.91 -12.08 35.38
CA GLN A 52 6.38 -10.95 34.62
C GLN A 52 7.41 -10.46 33.60
N ALA A 53 8.66 -10.19 34.00
CA ALA A 53 9.72 -9.74 33.10
C ALA A 53 10.01 -10.75 31.99
N ALA A 54 10.00 -12.06 32.32
CA ALA A 54 10.19 -13.12 31.34
C ALA A 54 9.02 -13.21 30.35
N SER A 55 7.78 -13.01 30.83
CA SER A 55 6.58 -12.98 29.98
C SER A 55 6.58 -11.78 29.06
N ASP A 56 6.97 -10.60 29.56
CA ASP A 56 7.10 -9.36 28.79
C ASP A 56 8.13 -9.52 27.66
N ALA A 57 9.31 -10.07 27.99
CA ALA A 57 10.34 -10.35 26.99
C ALA A 57 9.90 -11.40 25.96
N THR A 58 9.16 -12.42 26.40
CA THR A 58 8.64 -13.48 25.53
C THR A 58 7.64 -12.92 24.53
N ILE A 59 6.66 -12.13 24.98
CA ILE A 59 5.60 -11.62 24.10
C ILE A 59 6.16 -10.58 23.11
N LEU A 60 7.08 -9.72 23.52
CA LEU A 60 7.76 -8.79 22.64
C LEU A 60 8.60 -9.52 21.57
N GLY A 61 9.27 -10.61 21.95
CA GLY A 61 10.02 -11.45 21.02
C GLY A 61 9.12 -12.14 19.98
N LEU A 62 7.93 -12.59 20.38
CA LEU A 62 6.94 -13.20 19.49
C LEU A 62 6.34 -12.18 18.55
N ALA A 63 5.94 -11.03 19.06
CA ALA A 63 5.28 -10.00 18.26
C ALA A 63 6.15 -9.47 17.10
N ARG A 64 7.48 -9.62 17.19
CA ARG A 64 8.42 -9.26 16.12
C ARG A 64 8.53 -10.30 15.01
N GLN A 65 8.07 -11.53 15.21
CA GLN A 65 8.38 -12.63 14.28
C GLN A 65 7.40 -12.72 13.09
N GLY A 66 6.38 -11.86 13.01
CA GLY A 66 5.46 -11.82 11.87
C GLY A 66 4.53 -13.03 11.80
N ASN A 67 4.17 -13.42 10.60
CA ASN A 67 3.09 -14.37 10.30
C ASN A 67 3.46 -15.82 10.66
N LEU A 68 3.24 -16.20 11.92
CA LEU A 68 3.42 -17.56 12.40
C LEU A 68 2.04 -18.25 12.54
N SER A 69 2.00 -19.54 12.23
CA SER A 69 0.82 -20.36 12.54
C SER A 69 0.64 -20.47 14.06
N GLN A 70 -0.57 -20.75 14.52
CA GLN A 70 -0.88 -20.88 15.97
C GLN A 70 0.01 -21.93 16.66
N SER A 71 0.36 -23.00 15.97
CA SER A 71 1.26 -24.05 16.50
C SER A 71 2.70 -23.56 16.64
N GLU A 72 3.19 -22.77 15.67
CA GLU A 72 4.52 -22.18 15.72
C GLU A 72 4.61 -21.11 16.81
N LEU A 73 3.58 -20.26 16.95
CA LEU A 73 3.48 -19.26 18.01
C LEU A 73 3.59 -19.94 19.39
N SER A 74 2.78 -21.00 19.62
CA SER A 74 2.78 -21.72 20.90
C SER A 74 4.12 -22.38 21.20
N THR A 75 4.75 -22.99 20.18
CA THR A 75 6.06 -23.65 20.31
C THR A 75 7.17 -22.62 20.65
N LYS A 76 7.22 -21.53 19.89
CA LYS A 76 8.22 -20.46 20.12
C LYS A 76 7.99 -19.74 21.44
N ALA A 77 6.74 -19.49 21.82
CA ALA A 77 6.41 -18.91 23.12
C ALA A 77 6.97 -19.74 24.27
N ALA A 78 6.76 -21.06 24.24
CA ALA A 78 7.28 -21.97 25.25
C ALA A 78 8.82 -21.96 25.30
N GLN A 79 9.50 -21.97 24.14
CA GLN A 79 10.95 -21.90 24.03
C GLN A 79 11.52 -20.59 24.60
N LEU A 80 10.92 -19.44 24.21
CA LEU A 80 11.35 -18.13 24.69
C LEU A 80 11.11 -17.97 26.19
N LEU A 81 9.95 -18.41 26.69
CA LEU A 81 9.65 -18.38 28.14
C LEU A 81 10.66 -19.21 28.94
N THR A 82 10.95 -20.43 28.49
CA THR A 82 11.97 -21.29 29.14
C THR A 82 13.35 -20.63 29.15
N SER A 83 13.75 -20.01 28.05
CA SER A 83 15.02 -19.28 27.97
C SER A 83 15.04 -18.07 28.91
N ASN A 84 13.99 -17.26 28.91
CA ASN A 84 13.89 -16.05 29.73
C ASN A 84 13.76 -16.36 31.23
N MET A 85 13.21 -17.52 31.59
CA MET A 85 13.16 -18.05 32.95
C MET A 85 14.39 -18.85 33.36
N GLN A 86 15.46 -18.84 32.52
CA GLN A 86 16.74 -19.55 32.80
C GLN A 86 16.56 -21.05 33.07
N GLY A 87 15.61 -21.69 32.37
CA GLY A 87 15.37 -23.12 32.48
C GLY A 87 14.56 -23.55 33.72
N ASP A 88 13.82 -22.63 34.36
CA ASP A 88 12.90 -23.01 35.47
C ASP A 88 11.88 -24.06 34.96
N PRO A 89 11.94 -25.31 35.49
CA PRO A 89 11.07 -26.38 34.99
C PRO A 89 9.59 -26.19 35.32
N ASN A 90 9.27 -25.30 36.25
CA ASN A 90 7.90 -24.99 36.65
C ASN A 90 7.27 -23.86 35.84
N ALA A 91 8.09 -23.10 35.11
CA ALA A 91 7.60 -22.02 34.26
C ALA A 91 6.99 -22.59 32.97
N ARG A 92 5.72 -22.26 32.71
CA ARG A 92 5.00 -22.72 31.53
C ARG A 92 3.91 -21.74 31.10
N LEU A 93 3.49 -21.85 29.84
CA LEU A 93 2.29 -21.19 29.35
C LEU A 93 1.06 -21.80 30.05
N ALA A 94 0.22 -20.96 30.62
CA ALA A 94 -1.08 -21.33 31.17
C ALA A 94 -2.17 -21.19 30.09
N ALA A 95 -2.05 -20.15 29.22
CA ALA A 95 -2.89 -19.94 28.05
C ALA A 95 -2.16 -19.08 27.02
N GLY A 96 -2.65 -19.07 25.78
CA GLY A 96 -2.08 -18.33 24.67
C GLY A 96 -0.85 -19.02 24.04
N PRO A 97 -0.12 -18.33 23.15
CA PRO A 97 -0.36 -16.97 22.64
C PRO A 97 -1.68 -16.85 21.90
N ASP A 98 -2.45 -15.82 22.20
CA ASP A 98 -3.71 -15.55 21.54
C ASP A 98 -3.85 -14.06 21.25
N HIS A 99 -4.57 -13.75 20.17
CA HIS A 99 -4.88 -12.37 19.82
C HIS A 99 -6.12 -11.90 20.60
N ARG A 100 -5.97 -10.79 21.33
CA ARG A 100 -7.02 -10.14 22.12
C ARG A 100 -7.30 -8.74 21.58
N ASN A 101 -8.36 -8.11 22.08
CA ASN A 101 -8.75 -6.76 21.72
C ASN A 101 -8.84 -6.54 20.19
N ASN A 102 -9.71 -7.31 19.51
CA ASN A 102 -9.88 -7.31 18.04
C ASN A 102 -8.58 -7.58 17.26
N ALA A 103 -7.75 -8.47 17.76
CA ALA A 103 -6.47 -8.87 17.20
C ALA A 103 -5.37 -7.77 17.21
N VAL A 104 -5.57 -6.69 17.96
CA VAL A 104 -4.58 -5.61 18.10
C VAL A 104 -3.47 -5.96 19.09
N GLU A 105 -3.77 -6.87 20.03
CA GLU A 105 -2.85 -7.31 21.06
C GLU A 105 -2.57 -8.80 20.93
N LEU A 106 -1.31 -9.19 21.08
CA LEU A 106 -0.89 -10.57 21.26
C LEU A 106 -0.61 -10.78 22.74
N CYS A 107 -1.28 -11.75 23.37
CA CYS A 107 -1.21 -11.98 24.80
C CYS A 107 -0.76 -13.41 25.14
N ILE A 108 -0.07 -13.55 26.27
CA ILE A 108 0.22 -14.84 26.91
C ILE A 108 -0.12 -14.80 28.39
N ASP A 109 -0.64 -15.91 28.90
CA ASP A 109 -0.76 -16.17 30.31
C ASP A 109 0.27 -17.21 30.71
N THR A 110 1.05 -16.90 31.74
CA THR A 110 2.14 -17.74 32.21
C THR A 110 1.98 -18.11 33.68
N THR A 111 2.57 -19.20 34.08
CA THR A 111 2.53 -19.65 35.47
C THR A 111 3.84 -20.32 35.85
N THR A 112 4.24 -20.19 37.10
CA THR A 112 5.30 -20.96 37.74
C THR A 112 4.89 -21.33 39.16
N LYS A 113 5.64 -22.20 39.82
CA LYS A 113 5.43 -22.63 41.20
C LYS A 113 6.62 -22.28 42.06
N VAL A 114 6.35 -21.80 43.26
CA VAL A 114 7.34 -21.52 44.30
C VAL A 114 7.06 -22.46 45.44
N SER A 115 8.03 -23.34 45.78
CA SER A 115 7.91 -24.21 46.93
C SER A 115 7.98 -23.38 48.20
N ALA A 116 6.95 -23.49 49.05
CA ALA A 116 6.93 -22.85 50.34
C ALA A 116 7.92 -23.51 51.29
N SER A 117 8.61 -22.71 52.08
CA SER A 117 9.59 -23.22 53.04
C SER A 117 8.97 -23.42 54.44
N ILE A 118 8.26 -22.42 54.93
CA ILE A 118 7.74 -22.44 56.29
C ILE A 118 6.20 -22.64 56.29
N MET A 119 5.51 -22.17 55.22
CA MET A 119 4.06 -22.42 55.07
C MET A 119 3.74 -23.91 54.84
N GLN A 120 4.73 -24.78 54.62
CA GLN A 120 4.56 -26.23 54.65
C GLN A 120 4.02 -26.75 56.00
N ILE A 121 4.35 -26.08 57.11
CA ILE A 121 3.81 -26.39 58.43
C ILE A 121 2.28 -26.25 58.43
N ALA A 122 1.74 -25.32 57.65
CA ALA A 122 0.30 -25.14 57.43
C ALA A 122 -0.25 -25.99 56.26
N LYS A 123 0.53 -27.00 55.79
CA LYS A 123 0.21 -27.89 54.65
C LYS A 123 0.11 -27.16 53.28
N ILE A 124 0.68 -25.97 53.16
CA ILE A 124 0.80 -25.27 51.88
C ILE A 124 2.20 -25.60 51.32
N THR A 125 2.27 -26.50 50.33
CA THR A 125 3.54 -26.97 49.79
C THR A 125 4.05 -26.10 48.67
N ASP A 126 3.14 -25.59 47.81
CA ASP A 126 3.48 -24.79 46.65
C ASP A 126 2.55 -23.58 46.53
N ILE A 127 3.13 -22.44 46.14
CA ILE A 127 2.42 -21.23 45.81
C ILE A 127 2.51 -21.04 44.29
N THR A 128 1.34 -21.02 43.61
CA THR A 128 1.30 -20.78 42.16
C THR A 128 1.33 -19.28 41.88
N VAL A 129 2.31 -18.86 41.10
CA VAL A 129 2.48 -17.49 40.62
C VAL A 129 1.96 -17.44 39.20
N LYS A 130 1.24 -16.37 38.84
CA LYS A 130 0.69 -16.15 37.50
C LYS A 130 1.10 -14.78 36.98
N ALA A 131 1.32 -14.68 35.69
CA ALA A 131 1.54 -13.42 35.01
C ALA A 131 0.81 -13.43 33.67
N THR A 132 0.24 -12.28 33.30
CA THR A 132 -0.31 -12.02 31.99
C THR A 132 0.51 -10.92 31.35
N SER A 133 0.91 -11.11 30.11
CA SER A 133 1.62 -10.10 29.34
C SER A 133 1.04 -9.99 27.95
N CYS A 134 0.80 -8.76 27.51
CA CYS A 134 0.30 -8.44 26.18
C CYS A 134 1.22 -7.43 25.51
N ALA A 135 1.42 -7.60 24.21
CA ALA A 135 2.09 -6.63 23.35
C ALA A 135 1.13 -6.14 22.29
N ALA A 136 1.02 -4.82 22.13
CA ALA A 136 0.30 -4.26 21.00
C ALA A 136 1.10 -4.55 19.71
N VAL A 137 0.40 -5.04 18.70
CA VAL A 137 1.03 -5.32 17.39
C VAL A 137 1.30 -4.01 16.63
N SER A 138 0.50 -2.95 16.89
CA SER A 138 0.74 -1.58 16.41
C SER A 138 -0.08 -0.57 17.21
N ASP A 139 0.48 0.62 17.43
CA ASP A 139 -0.22 1.78 18.02
C ASP A 139 -1.00 2.59 16.99
N ALA A 140 -0.85 2.25 15.71
CA ALA A 140 -1.51 2.89 14.59
C ALA A 140 -2.15 1.85 13.66
N TYR A 141 -3.12 2.31 12.89
CA TYR A 141 -3.64 1.59 11.73
C TYR A 141 -3.06 2.22 10.46
N TYR A 142 -2.56 1.42 9.54
CA TYR A 142 -1.91 1.91 8.34
C TYR A 142 -2.78 1.71 7.10
N GLU A 143 -2.90 2.75 6.29
CA GLU A 143 -3.40 2.67 4.92
C GLU A 143 -2.22 2.90 3.98
N ILE A 144 -1.82 1.85 3.26
CA ILE A 144 -0.58 1.80 2.51
C ILE A 144 -0.87 1.69 1.03
N ALA A 145 -0.28 2.58 0.22
CA ALA A 145 -0.23 2.43 -1.23
C ALA A 145 1.14 1.90 -1.66
N LEU A 146 1.16 0.69 -2.22
CA LEU A 146 2.32 0.11 -2.89
C LEU A 146 2.32 0.57 -4.35
N VAL A 147 3.15 1.54 -4.68
CA VAL A 147 3.29 2.13 -6.00
C VAL A 147 4.53 1.51 -6.65
N LEU A 148 4.30 0.56 -7.56
CA LEU A 148 5.33 -0.33 -8.05
C LEU A 148 5.53 -0.15 -9.54
N ASP A 149 6.77 0.15 -9.94
CA ASP A 149 7.15 0.32 -11.33
C ASP A 149 7.00 -0.97 -12.12
N ASN A 150 6.35 -0.86 -13.27
CA ASN A 150 6.15 -1.91 -14.25
C ASN A 150 6.67 -1.50 -15.64
N SER A 151 7.52 -0.48 -15.72
CA SER A 151 8.11 -0.04 -16.98
C SER A 151 8.97 -1.12 -17.64
N GLY A 152 9.36 -0.89 -18.90
CA GLY A 152 10.10 -1.89 -19.68
C GLY A 152 11.44 -2.29 -19.07
N SER A 153 12.15 -1.36 -18.41
CA SER A 153 13.42 -1.60 -17.71
C SER A 153 13.31 -2.62 -16.57
N MET A 154 12.13 -2.76 -15.99
CA MET A 154 11.88 -3.76 -14.94
C MET A 154 12.02 -5.23 -15.42
N SER A 155 12.10 -5.46 -16.75
CA SER A 155 12.43 -6.78 -17.30
C SER A 155 13.91 -7.15 -17.19
N GLU A 156 14.79 -6.19 -16.93
CA GLU A 156 16.22 -6.40 -16.77
C GLU A 156 16.55 -7.19 -15.49
N TRP A 157 17.74 -7.80 -15.46
CA TRP A 157 18.22 -8.57 -14.32
C TRP A 157 18.90 -7.66 -13.28
N ALA A 158 18.66 -7.96 -11.99
CA ALA A 158 19.32 -7.33 -10.83
C ALA A 158 19.83 -8.41 -9.87
N GLY A 159 21.00 -8.96 -10.16
CA GLY A 159 21.53 -10.10 -9.44
C GLY A 159 20.96 -11.43 -9.93
N ASN A 160 20.23 -12.15 -9.08
CA ASN A 160 19.74 -13.50 -9.36
C ASN A 160 18.31 -13.56 -9.93
N ASP A 161 17.63 -12.40 -10.06
CA ASP A 161 16.25 -12.33 -10.56
C ASP A 161 16.07 -11.09 -11.44
N SER A 162 15.00 -11.07 -12.23
CA SER A 162 14.56 -9.84 -12.90
C SER A 162 14.14 -8.79 -11.89
N LYS A 163 14.29 -7.52 -12.24
CA LYS A 163 13.88 -6.42 -11.36
C LYS A 163 12.41 -6.54 -10.98
N ILE A 164 11.52 -6.91 -11.92
CA ILE A 164 10.10 -7.12 -11.63
C ILE A 164 9.87 -8.32 -10.69
N GLY A 165 10.64 -9.40 -10.81
CA GLY A 165 10.59 -10.56 -9.91
C GLY A 165 11.01 -10.19 -8.49
N ALA A 166 12.13 -9.47 -8.35
CA ALA A 166 12.61 -8.97 -7.08
C ALA A 166 11.62 -7.99 -6.41
N ALA A 167 11.01 -7.09 -7.20
CA ALA A 167 9.99 -6.16 -6.72
C ALA A 167 8.75 -6.90 -6.19
N LYS A 168 8.28 -7.94 -6.90
CA LYS A 168 7.18 -8.81 -6.42
C LYS A 168 7.53 -9.49 -5.10
N SER A 169 8.74 -10.03 -4.99
CA SER A 169 9.21 -10.70 -3.78
C SER A 169 9.29 -9.73 -2.58
N ALA A 170 9.82 -8.53 -2.81
CA ALA A 170 9.91 -7.47 -1.81
C ALA A 170 8.52 -7.00 -1.35
N ALA A 171 7.60 -6.73 -2.29
CA ALA A 171 6.23 -6.33 -2.00
C ALA A 171 5.47 -7.42 -1.21
N ASN A 172 5.62 -8.70 -1.59
CA ASN A 172 5.03 -9.82 -0.85
C ASN A 172 5.59 -9.92 0.57
N THR A 173 6.90 -9.72 0.76
CA THR A 173 7.54 -9.71 2.08
C THR A 173 6.94 -8.63 3.00
N LEU A 174 6.70 -7.43 2.48
CA LEU A 174 6.04 -6.37 3.24
C LEU A 174 4.59 -6.76 3.59
N VAL A 175 3.82 -7.25 2.61
CA VAL A 175 2.42 -7.69 2.83
C VAL A 175 2.36 -8.82 3.86
N ASP A 176 3.30 -9.77 3.83
CA ASP A 176 3.40 -10.86 4.81
C ASP A 176 3.63 -10.34 6.22
N LYS A 177 4.54 -9.40 6.39
CA LYS A 177 4.82 -8.78 7.70
C LYS A 177 3.63 -7.99 8.25
N LEU A 178 2.81 -7.39 7.38
CA LEU A 178 1.60 -6.67 7.78
C LEU A 178 0.41 -7.59 8.06
N THR A 179 0.49 -8.87 7.66
CA THR A 179 -0.59 -9.85 7.85
C THR A 179 -0.56 -10.38 9.28
N VAL A 180 -1.71 -10.38 9.95
CA VAL A 180 -1.89 -10.96 11.28
C VAL A 180 -3.02 -12.01 11.19
N GLY A 181 -2.68 -13.26 11.45
CA GLY A 181 -3.63 -14.37 11.34
C GLY A 181 -3.84 -14.84 9.90
N THR A 182 -5.05 -15.26 9.54
CA THR A 182 -5.36 -15.82 8.23
C THR A 182 -5.85 -14.75 7.25
N ASN A 183 -5.01 -14.35 6.30
CA ASN A 183 -5.35 -13.55 5.10
C ASN A 183 -5.91 -12.14 5.29
N GLN A 184 -6.09 -11.66 6.53
CA GLN A 184 -6.51 -10.28 6.81
C GLN A 184 -5.55 -9.62 7.79
N SER A 185 -5.40 -8.30 7.69
CA SER A 185 -4.58 -7.55 8.64
C SER A 185 -5.43 -6.69 9.56
N ALA A 186 -5.19 -6.85 10.86
CA ALA A 186 -5.77 -5.98 11.89
C ALA A 186 -5.06 -4.62 11.99
N ILE A 187 -3.88 -4.48 11.38
CA ILE A 187 -3.02 -3.30 11.53
C ILE A 187 -2.89 -2.46 10.26
N ALA A 188 -3.28 -3.00 9.10
CA ALA A 188 -3.13 -2.28 7.84
C ALA A 188 -4.20 -2.65 6.81
N ALA A 189 -4.43 -1.74 5.86
CA ALA A 189 -4.97 -2.01 4.54
C ALA A 189 -3.96 -1.61 3.48
N VAL A 190 -3.94 -2.33 2.36
CA VAL A 190 -2.96 -2.13 1.30
C VAL A 190 -3.67 -1.94 -0.03
N SER A 191 -3.23 -0.96 -0.82
CA SER A 191 -3.51 -0.87 -2.26
C SER A 191 -2.27 -1.22 -3.05
N VAL A 192 -2.43 -1.83 -4.23
CA VAL A 192 -1.34 -2.15 -5.14
C VAL A 192 -1.54 -1.38 -6.43
N VAL A 193 -0.60 -0.53 -6.77
CA VAL A 193 -0.67 0.40 -7.90
C VAL A 193 0.51 0.15 -8.84
N PRO A 194 0.36 -0.82 -9.77
CA PRO A 194 1.34 -0.99 -10.84
C PRO A 194 1.29 0.22 -11.77
N PHE A 195 2.42 0.83 -12.06
CA PHE A 195 2.49 1.95 -12.99
C PHE A 195 3.57 1.75 -14.06
N ALA A 196 3.36 2.34 -15.21
CA ALA A 196 4.32 2.51 -16.27
C ALA A 196 4.13 3.91 -16.88
N ALA A 197 3.89 4.06 -18.19
CA ALA A 197 3.49 5.34 -18.78
C ALA A 197 2.18 5.89 -18.15
N SER A 198 1.28 5.00 -17.74
CA SER A 198 0.01 5.31 -17.09
C SER A 198 -0.30 4.28 -15.99
N VAL A 199 -1.35 4.54 -15.24
CA VAL A 199 -1.95 3.59 -14.31
C VAL A 199 -3.28 3.10 -14.86
N ASN A 200 -3.49 1.80 -14.83
CA ASN A 200 -4.73 1.15 -15.20
C ASN A 200 -5.65 1.05 -13.98
N ILE A 201 -6.78 1.74 -13.99
CA ILE A 201 -7.76 1.67 -12.88
C ILE A 201 -8.68 0.46 -12.99
N GLY A 202 -8.78 -0.14 -14.17
CA GLY A 202 -9.58 -1.30 -14.44
C GLY A 202 -10.80 -1.03 -15.33
N PRO A 203 -11.08 -1.91 -16.31
CA PRO A 203 -12.18 -1.74 -17.26
C PRO A 203 -13.57 -1.87 -16.62
N GLN A 204 -13.68 -2.46 -15.42
CA GLN A 204 -14.92 -2.57 -14.64
C GLN A 204 -15.49 -1.20 -14.24
N TYR A 205 -14.66 -0.15 -14.21
CA TYR A 205 -15.09 1.19 -13.85
C TYR A 205 -15.63 2.02 -15.01
N ARG A 206 -15.81 1.41 -16.19
CA ARG A 206 -16.31 2.08 -17.40
C ARG A 206 -17.60 2.89 -17.18
N SER A 207 -18.51 2.38 -16.36
CA SER A 207 -19.83 3.00 -16.09
C SER A 207 -19.91 3.71 -14.74
N SER A 208 -18.77 3.97 -14.10
CA SER A 208 -18.74 4.59 -12.77
C SER A 208 -19.04 6.09 -12.84
N SER A 209 -19.71 6.61 -11.81
CA SER A 209 -20.11 8.01 -11.72
C SER A 209 -18.93 9.01 -11.65
N PHE A 210 -17.73 8.55 -11.39
CA PHE A 210 -16.53 9.37 -11.45
C PHE A 210 -15.91 9.47 -12.84
N MET A 211 -16.44 8.74 -13.84
CA MET A 211 -16.03 8.86 -15.23
C MET A 211 -16.84 9.96 -15.94
N ASP A 212 -16.21 10.67 -16.87
CA ASP A 212 -16.87 11.65 -17.72
C ASP A 212 -17.71 10.94 -18.81
N LEU A 213 -18.89 10.49 -18.41
CA LEU A 213 -19.81 9.74 -19.28
C LEU A 213 -20.57 10.63 -20.27
N ASP A 214 -20.65 11.93 -20.00
CA ASP A 214 -21.35 12.90 -20.85
C ASP A 214 -20.41 13.64 -21.82
N GLY A 215 -19.09 13.39 -21.73
CA GLY A 215 -18.09 13.99 -22.60
C GLY A 215 -17.94 15.51 -22.43
N LEU A 216 -18.12 16.01 -21.21
CA LEU A 216 -18.19 17.43 -20.89
C LEU A 216 -16.88 18.01 -20.34
N SER A 217 -15.93 17.17 -19.90
CA SER A 217 -14.60 17.63 -19.46
C SER A 217 -13.91 18.38 -20.61
N SER A 218 -13.22 19.46 -20.28
CA SER A 218 -12.49 20.30 -21.23
C SER A 218 -11.44 19.52 -22.07
N ILE A 219 -10.99 18.37 -21.57
CA ILE A 219 -10.03 17.52 -22.27
C ILE A 219 -10.66 16.32 -22.99
N HIS A 220 -11.98 16.10 -22.82
CA HIS A 220 -12.63 14.88 -23.31
C HIS A 220 -12.43 14.64 -24.80
N TRP A 221 -12.58 15.70 -25.59
CA TRP A 221 -12.49 15.63 -27.05
C TRP A 221 -11.14 16.10 -27.58
N GLN A 222 -10.21 16.51 -26.72
CA GLN A 222 -8.89 16.95 -27.13
C GLN A 222 -8.16 15.83 -27.90
N ASN A 223 -7.60 16.15 -29.08
CA ASN A 223 -6.95 15.24 -30.01
C ASN A 223 -7.85 14.18 -30.70
N VAL A 224 -9.14 14.13 -30.37
CA VAL A 224 -10.10 13.14 -30.90
C VAL A 224 -11.16 13.77 -31.78
N PHE A 225 -11.62 14.98 -31.44
CA PHE A 225 -12.66 15.69 -32.17
C PHE A 225 -12.34 17.17 -32.30
N ASN A 226 -12.38 17.66 -33.54
CA ASN A 226 -12.29 19.09 -33.83
C ASN A 226 -13.59 19.51 -34.56
N PRO A 227 -14.41 20.38 -33.94
CA PRO A 227 -15.70 20.80 -34.52
C PRO A 227 -15.56 21.66 -35.80
N THR A 228 -14.37 22.21 -36.05
CA THR A 228 -14.09 23.04 -37.24
C THR A 228 -13.74 22.23 -38.47
N VAL A 229 -13.50 20.92 -38.33
CA VAL A 229 -13.16 20.04 -39.45
C VAL A 229 -14.44 19.61 -40.17
N ALA A 230 -14.48 19.80 -41.49
CA ALA A 230 -15.60 19.36 -42.31
C ALA A 230 -15.80 17.84 -42.20
N GLY A 231 -17.05 17.37 -42.27
CA GLY A 231 -17.37 15.93 -42.17
C GLY A 231 -17.48 15.38 -40.74
N ALA A 232 -17.29 16.18 -39.70
CA ALA A 232 -17.47 15.79 -38.29
C ALA A 232 -18.97 15.59 -37.90
N THR A 233 -19.71 14.85 -38.70
CA THR A 233 -21.17 14.65 -38.53
C THR A 233 -21.49 13.56 -37.50
N TRP A 234 -20.59 12.67 -37.19
CA TRP A 234 -20.76 11.63 -36.22
C TRP A 234 -19.88 11.87 -34.98
N ARG A 235 -20.51 11.91 -33.81
CA ARG A 235 -19.84 11.97 -32.51
C ARG A 235 -20.66 11.20 -31.49
N PRO A 236 -20.09 10.20 -30.80
CA PRO A 236 -20.79 9.55 -29.70
C PRO A 236 -20.86 10.46 -28.46
N ALA A 237 -21.62 10.06 -27.45
CA ALA A 237 -21.74 10.82 -26.20
C ALA A 237 -20.38 11.00 -25.48
N ASN A 238 -19.51 9.99 -25.56
CA ASN A 238 -18.20 9.98 -24.91
C ASN A 238 -17.22 9.08 -25.68
N ARG A 239 -15.96 9.01 -25.20
CA ARG A 239 -14.91 8.19 -25.84
C ARG A 239 -15.20 6.68 -25.80
N PHE A 240 -15.97 6.19 -24.84
CA PHE A 240 -16.38 4.77 -24.83
C PHE A 240 -17.20 4.42 -26.08
N GLY A 241 -18.04 5.36 -26.55
CA GLY A 241 -18.78 5.17 -27.78
C GLY A 241 -17.89 5.03 -29.01
N ILE A 242 -16.65 5.57 -29.00
CA ILE A 242 -15.68 5.32 -30.07
C ILE A 242 -15.22 3.86 -30.01
N TYR A 243 -14.82 3.37 -28.82
CA TYR A 243 -14.45 1.96 -28.62
C TYR A 243 -15.56 1.02 -29.12
N ASP A 244 -16.82 1.30 -28.74
CA ASP A 244 -17.98 0.47 -29.11
C ASP A 244 -18.26 0.49 -30.63
N LYS A 245 -17.94 1.60 -31.27
CA LYS A 245 -18.09 1.73 -32.73
C LYS A 245 -17.04 0.93 -33.49
N ILE A 246 -15.77 1.00 -33.07
CA ILE A 246 -14.66 0.42 -33.81
C ILE A 246 -14.32 -1.03 -33.42
N PHE A 247 -14.74 -1.50 -32.22
CA PHE A 247 -14.49 -2.86 -31.75
C PHE A 247 -15.80 -3.59 -31.38
N ASN A 248 -15.76 -4.92 -31.43
CA ASN A 248 -16.83 -5.74 -30.90
C ASN A 248 -16.53 -6.05 -29.42
N ALA A 249 -17.42 -5.65 -28.52
CA ALA A 249 -17.28 -5.88 -27.08
C ALA A 249 -17.13 -7.37 -26.72
N ASN A 250 -17.76 -8.27 -27.48
CA ASN A 250 -17.73 -9.71 -27.27
C ASN A 250 -16.34 -10.34 -27.55
N ASP A 251 -15.46 -9.63 -28.23
CA ASP A 251 -14.08 -10.09 -28.49
C ASP A 251 -13.15 -9.92 -27.27
N PHE A 252 -13.66 -9.38 -26.17
CA PHE A 252 -12.92 -9.07 -24.94
C PHE A 252 -13.55 -9.74 -23.73
N SER A 253 -12.74 -10.42 -22.93
CA SER A 253 -13.18 -11.06 -21.68
C SER A 253 -13.74 -10.07 -20.64
N THR A 254 -13.37 -8.79 -20.76
CA THR A 254 -13.86 -7.70 -19.93
C THR A 254 -15.17 -7.09 -20.42
N GLY A 255 -15.72 -7.55 -21.54
CA GLY A 255 -16.89 -6.96 -22.18
C GLY A 255 -16.67 -5.56 -22.77
N THR A 256 -15.43 -5.11 -22.90
CA THR A 256 -15.05 -3.81 -23.46
C THR A 256 -13.64 -3.83 -24.06
N ALA A 257 -13.44 -3.10 -25.14
CA ALA A 257 -12.12 -2.87 -25.72
C ALA A 257 -11.26 -1.87 -24.93
N TRP A 258 -11.87 -1.04 -24.08
CA TRP A 258 -11.15 -0.13 -23.22
C TRP A 258 -10.41 -0.90 -22.11
N SER A 259 -9.09 -0.71 -22.00
CA SER A 259 -8.24 -1.47 -21.06
C SER A 259 -8.32 -1.00 -19.61
N GLY A 260 -8.84 0.20 -19.34
CA GLY A 260 -8.99 0.70 -17.97
C GLY A 260 -8.11 1.90 -17.61
N CYS A 261 -7.37 2.49 -18.55
CA CYS A 261 -6.60 3.69 -18.26
C CYS A 261 -7.39 4.97 -18.50
N VAL A 262 -7.07 6.01 -17.74
CA VAL A 262 -7.67 7.34 -17.85
C VAL A 262 -6.62 8.41 -18.05
N GLU A 263 -7.01 9.53 -18.67
CA GLU A 263 -6.18 10.72 -18.76
C GLU A 263 -6.14 11.47 -17.42
N GLU A 264 -5.06 12.20 -17.19
CA GLU A 264 -4.94 13.07 -16.02
C GLU A 264 -5.90 14.25 -16.14
N ARG A 265 -6.57 14.58 -15.05
CA ARG A 265 -7.61 15.61 -14.98
C ARG A 265 -7.02 17.01 -15.20
N PRO A 266 -7.74 17.95 -15.81
CA PRO A 266 -7.22 19.29 -16.10
C PRO A 266 -7.29 20.25 -14.90
N GLY A 267 -6.56 21.37 -15.00
CA GLY A 267 -6.66 22.50 -14.09
C GLY A 267 -6.32 22.14 -12.63
N ASN A 268 -7.15 22.58 -11.70
CA ASN A 268 -6.95 22.35 -10.26
C ASN A 268 -7.01 20.86 -9.85
N TYR A 269 -7.51 20.01 -10.72
CA TYR A 269 -7.59 18.57 -10.51
C TYR A 269 -6.30 17.83 -10.92
N PHE A 270 -5.38 18.52 -11.59
CA PHE A 270 -4.14 17.95 -12.09
C PHE A 270 -3.26 17.43 -10.95
N LEU A 271 -2.92 16.13 -11.00
CA LEU A 271 -2.12 15.44 -9.99
C LEU A 271 -2.58 15.76 -8.55
N SER A 272 -3.89 15.62 -8.32
CA SER A 272 -4.51 15.85 -7.01
C SER A 272 -5.39 14.66 -6.61
N ASP A 273 -5.69 14.57 -5.31
CA ASP A 273 -6.68 13.62 -4.77
C ASP A 273 -8.09 14.21 -4.69
N ALA A 274 -8.33 15.38 -5.28
CA ALA A 274 -9.61 16.04 -5.24
C ALA A 274 -10.73 15.11 -5.74
N LYS A 275 -11.87 15.14 -5.03
CA LYS A 275 -13.01 14.27 -5.31
C LYS A 275 -13.59 14.54 -6.72
N ALA A 276 -13.97 13.45 -7.39
CA ALA A 276 -14.76 13.55 -8.61
C ALA A 276 -16.22 13.94 -8.26
N VAL A 277 -16.73 14.99 -8.90
CA VAL A 277 -18.05 15.57 -8.63
C VAL A 277 -18.81 15.75 -9.96
N ALA A 278 -19.96 15.13 -10.10
CA ALA A 278 -20.71 15.13 -11.36
C ALA A 278 -21.10 16.53 -11.88
N THR A 279 -21.22 17.51 -10.98
CA THR A 279 -21.52 18.91 -11.34
C THR A 279 -20.31 19.70 -11.84
N ASP A 280 -19.10 19.15 -11.73
CA ASP A 280 -17.88 19.72 -12.30
C ASP A 280 -17.19 18.69 -13.23
N PRO A 281 -17.45 18.78 -14.55
CA PRO A 281 -16.93 17.81 -15.51
C PRO A 281 -15.41 17.70 -15.53
N ASN A 282 -14.67 18.76 -15.17
CA ASN A 282 -13.21 18.73 -15.12
C ASN A 282 -12.67 17.90 -13.93
N SER A 283 -13.51 17.63 -12.92
CA SER A 283 -13.17 16.74 -11.82
C SER A 283 -13.29 15.26 -12.19
N LEU A 284 -14.02 14.93 -13.26
CA LEU A 284 -14.27 13.57 -13.72
C LEU A 284 -13.09 13.02 -14.52
N TYR A 285 -12.96 11.70 -14.54
CA TYR A 285 -11.89 11.03 -15.28
C TYR A 285 -12.30 10.73 -16.70
N VAL A 286 -11.46 11.13 -17.66
CA VAL A 286 -11.66 10.90 -19.08
C VAL A 286 -10.99 9.59 -19.48
N PRO A 287 -11.69 8.63 -20.11
CA PRO A 287 -11.05 7.40 -20.56
C PRO A 287 -9.97 7.71 -21.60
N MET A 288 -8.79 7.10 -21.43
CA MET A 288 -7.75 7.17 -22.45
C MET A 288 -8.27 6.55 -23.75
N PHE A 289 -8.08 7.26 -24.84
CA PHE A 289 -8.28 6.78 -26.21
C PHE A 289 -7.17 7.37 -27.05
N ALA A 290 -6.20 6.53 -27.41
CA ALA A 290 -5.10 6.97 -28.26
C ALA A 290 -5.62 7.20 -29.69
N PRO A 291 -5.59 8.44 -30.19
CA PRO A 291 -6.02 8.71 -31.53
C PRO A 291 -5.18 7.96 -32.56
N ASP A 292 -5.83 7.54 -33.64
CA ASP A 292 -5.12 7.06 -34.81
C ASP A 292 -4.25 8.18 -35.40
N GLU A 293 -3.00 7.88 -35.65
CA GLU A 293 -2.03 8.79 -36.23
C GLU A 293 -1.86 8.54 -37.72
N PRO A 294 -1.26 9.47 -38.50
CA PRO A 294 -0.98 9.28 -39.90
C PRO A 294 -0.26 7.96 -40.21
N SER A 295 -0.43 7.44 -41.42
CA SER A 295 0.01 6.08 -41.83
C SER A 295 1.48 5.76 -41.61
N ASN A 296 2.34 6.77 -41.49
CA ASN A 296 3.78 6.61 -41.22
C ASN A 296 4.17 6.85 -39.74
N ALA A 297 3.19 7.07 -38.84
CA ALA A 297 3.41 7.24 -37.42
C ALA A 297 3.38 5.90 -36.67
N THR A 298 3.91 5.90 -35.45
CA THR A 298 4.00 4.69 -34.60
C THR A 298 2.63 4.10 -34.24
N ASN A 299 1.62 4.96 -34.03
CA ASN A 299 0.28 4.54 -33.61
C ASN A 299 -0.76 4.65 -34.75
N SER A 300 -0.37 4.38 -36.00
CA SER A 300 -1.32 4.26 -37.11
C SER A 300 -2.00 2.89 -37.07
N TYR A 301 -3.33 2.87 -37.17
CA TYR A 301 -4.15 1.65 -37.20
C TYR A 301 -5.44 1.76 -38.01
N LEU A 302 -5.76 2.96 -38.51
CA LEU A 302 -6.85 3.20 -39.44
C LEU A 302 -6.30 3.77 -40.74
N SER A 303 -7.09 3.65 -41.82
CA SER A 303 -6.79 4.35 -43.06
C SER A 303 -6.98 5.86 -42.88
N ASP A 304 -6.02 6.65 -43.36
CA ASP A 304 -6.10 8.11 -43.31
C ASP A 304 -7.34 8.66 -44.05
N THR A 305 -7.89 7.90 -45.01
CA THR A 305 -9.10 8.19 -45.78
C THR A 305 -10.31 7.31 -45.39
N GLY A 306 -10.22 6.63 -44.25
CA GLY A 306 -11.21 5.63 -43.79
C GLY A 306 -12.49 6.23 -43.21
N GLY A 307 -13.41 5.33 -42.83
CA GLY A 307 -14.67 5.66 -42.23
C GLY A 307 -15.63 6.40 -43.19
N THR A 308 -16.30 7.44 -42.70
CA THR A 308 -17.22 8.28 -43.48
C THR A 308 -16.59 9.63 -43.86
N CYS A 309 -15.27 9.75 -43.81
CA CYS A 309 -14.58 10.95 -44.25
C CYS A 309 -14.76 11.18 -45.74
N ALA A 310 -15.06 12.41 -46.15
CA ALA A 310 -15.15 12.78 -47.57
C ALA A 310 -13.75 12.71 -48.23
N SER A 311 -13.73 12.44 -49.54
CA SER A 311 -12.46 12.30 -50.28
C SER A 311 -11.58 13.57 -50.29
N GLY A 312 -12.16 14.75 -50.06
CA GLY A 312 -11.42 16.01 -49.89
C GLY A 312 -10.73 16.17 -48.52
N ASP A 313 -11.20 15.45 -47.52
CA ASP A 313 -10.69 15.53 -46.14
C ASP A 313 -9.30 14.90 -45.98
N ALA A 314 -8.86 14.06 -46.93
CA ALA A 314 -7.56 13.41 -46.90
C ALA A 314 -6.39 14.41 -46.89
N TYR A 315 -6.60 15.63 -47.36
CA TYR A 315 -5.56 16.67 -47.42
C TYR A 315 -5.47 17.53 -46.16
N GLU A 316 -6.48 17.49 -45.26
CA GLU A 316 -6.45 18.20 -43.99
C GLU A 316 -5.61 17.51 -42.92
N LEU A 317 -5.10 16.30 -43.19
CA LEU A 317 -4.03 15.66 -42.41
C LEU A 317 -2.78 16.56 -42.30
N ALA A 318 -2.67 17.59 -43.17
CA ALA A 318 -1.60 18.55 -43.18
C ALA A 318 -1.56 19.48 -41.94
N ASP A 319 -2.66 19.69 -41.23
CA ASP A 319 -2.70 20.67 -40.14
C ASP A 319 -2.22 20.13 -38.78
N ILE A 320 -1.82 18.88 -38.72
CA ILE A 320 -1.15 18.31 -37.55
C ILE A 320 0.14 19.12 -37.21
N ALA A 321 0.77 19.72 -38.20
CA ALA A 321 1.97 20.55 -38.02
C ALA A 321 1.73 21.84 -37.24
N ASN A 322 0.51 22.37 -37.24
CA ASN A 322 0.23 23.61 -36.55
C ASN A 322 -0.03 23.41 -35.05
N GLY A 323 0.16 22.18 -34.52
CA GLY A 323 -0.01 21.86 -33.11
C GLY A 323 -1.45 21.69 -32.65
N ASP A 324 -2.43 21.87 -33.55
CA ASP A 324 -3.85 21.75 -33.21
C ASP A 324 -4.37 20.31 -33.24
N GLY A 325 -3.59 19.38 -33.80
CA GLY A 325 -3.94 17.97 -33.87
C GLY A 325 -5.11 17.67 -34.81
N SER A 326 -5.44 18.54 -35.77
CA SER A 326 -6.61 18.45 -36.63
C SER A 326 -6.75 17.12 -37.36
N GLY A 327 -5.65 16.56 -37.87
CA GLY A 327 -5.65 15.23 -38.49
C GLY A 327 -6.02 14.09 -37.56
N ARG A 328 -5.64 14.18 -36.31
CA ARG A 328 -6.01 13.21 -35.26
C ARG A 328 -7.45 13.41 -34.78
N SER A 329 -7.93 14.65 -34.82
CA SER A 329 -9.26 15.06 -34.35
C SER A 329 -10.39 14.76 -35.35
N ARG A 330 -10.13 13.93 -36.35
CA ARG A 330 -11.12 13.62 -37.41
C ARG A 330 -12.01 12.46 -36.99
N MET A 331 -13.13 12.79 -36.38
CA MET A 331 -14.09 11.79 -35.87
C MET A 331 -14.67 10.89 -36.98
N CYS A 332 -14.78 11.38 -38.23
CA CYS A 332 -15.32 10.62 -39.35
C CYS A 332 -14.57 9.30 -39.62
N LYS A 333 -13.25 9.24 -39.37
CA LYS A 333 -12.47 8.01 -39.59
C LYS A 333 -12.82 6.88 -38.61
N TYR A 334 -13.38 7.19 -37.45
CA TYR A 334 -13.83 6.19 -36.49
C TYR A 334 -15.26 5.68 -36.77
N ASN A 335 -15.98 6.30 -37.69
CA ASN A 335 -17.34 5.86 -38.08
C ASN A 335 -17.26 4.72 -39.10
N LEU A 336 -16.71 3.59 -38.70
CA LEU A 336 -16.48 2.43 -39.55
C LEU A 336 -17.76 1.70 -39.88
N SER A 337 -17.86 1.14 -41.11
CA SER A 337 -18.92 0.23 -41.54
C SER A 337 -18.73 -1.19 -40.97
N SER A 338 -17.49 -1.61 -40.75
CA SER A 338 -17.13 -2.90 -40.16
C SER A 338 -16.16 -2.70 -39.00
N LYS A 339 -16.24 -3.55 -37.96
CA LYS A 339 -15.41 -3.47 -36.77
C LYS A 339 -13.99 -3.98 -37.04
N LEU A 340 -13.03 -3.44 -36.29
CA LEU A 340 -11.65 -3.88 -36.30
C LEU A 340 -11.49 -5.20 -35.52
N SER A 341 -10.47 -5.96 -35.87
CA SER A 341 -10.00 -7.09 -35.06
C SER A 341 -9.55 -6.60 -33.68
N SER A 342 -9.76 -7.41 -32.63
CA SER A 342 -9.31 -7.15 -31.26
C SER A 342 -7.80 -6.91 -31.14
N SER A 343 -6.99 -7.39 -32.08
CA SER A 343 -5.54 -7.13 -32.11
C SER A 343 -5.17 -5.64 -32.22
N TYR A 344 -6.05 -4.82 -32.80
CA TYR A 344 -5.84 -3.37 -32.85
C TYR A 344 -6.20 -2.62 -31.57
N ALA A 345 -6.81 -3.30 -30.59
CA ALA A 345 -7.19 -2.64 -29.33
C ALA A 345 -5.99 -2.06 -28.57
N SER A 346 -4.81 -2.69 -28.66
CA SER A 346 -3.57 -2.17 -28.07
C SER A 346 -3.16 -0.80 -28.65
N LYS A 347 -3.53 -0.50 -29.88
CA LYS A 347 -3.28 0.80 -30.52
C LYS A 347 -4.20 1.89 -29.94
N ALA A 348 -5.51 1.60 -29.81
CA ALA A 348 -6.44 2.52 -29.17
C ALA A 348 -6.16 2.70 -27.66
N ASN A 349 -5.56 1.71 -27.00
CA ASN A 349 -5.10 1.72 -25.61
C ASN A 349 -3.59 1.99 -25.48
N TYR A 350 -2.99 2.70 -26.43
CA TYR A 350 -1.55 3.00 -26.41
C TYR A 350 -1.14 3.64 -25.07
N SER A 351 -0.02 3.21 -24.51
CA SER A 351 0.48 3.59 -23.18
C SER A 351 -0.32 3.05 -21.97
N CYS A 352 -1.34 2.20 -22.18
CA CYS A 352 -2.04 1.49 -21.11
C CYS A 352 -1.51 0.05 -21.01
N THR A 353 -0.30 -0.11 -20.48
CA THR A 353 0.45 -1.38 -20.52
C THR A 353 0.36 -2.21 -19.22
N THR A 354 -0.03 -1.59 -18.11
CA THR A 354 -0.07 -2.26 -16.80
C THR A 354 -1.35 -3.07 -16.59
N LYS A 355 -1.28 -4.04 -15.69
CA LYS A 355 -2.50 -4.65 -15.12
C LYS A 355 -3.23 -3.63 -14.23
N SER A 356 -4.53 -3.84 -14.02
CA SER A 356 -5.32 -2.95 -13.19
C SER A 356 -4.80 -2.89 -11.75
N LEU A 357 -4.89 -1.71 -11.14
CA LEU A 357 -4.58 -1.55 -9.72
C LEU A 357 -5.56 -2.36 -8.84
N GLN A 358 -5.13 -2.63 -7.60
CA GLN A 358 -5.97 -3.10 -6.51
C GLN A 358 -6.30 -1.90 -5.62
N PRO A 359 -7.56 -1.47 -5.52
CA PRO A 359 -7.97 -0.47 -4.52
C PRO A 359 -7.63 -0.93 -3.10
N LEU A 360 -7.66 0.00 -2.16
CA LEU A 360 -7.33 -0.27 -0.76
C LEU A 360 -8.16 -1.43 -0.20
N THR A 361 -7.48 -2.43 0.34
CA THR A 361 -8.11 -3.65 0.87
C THR A 361 -7.38 -4.18 2.09
N GLN A 362 -8.12 -4.85 2.99
CA GLN A 362 -7.56 -5.65 4.08
C GLN A 362 -7.34 -7.11 3.68
N ASP A 363 -7.90 -7.53 2.54
CA ASP A 363 -7.65 -8.86 1.96
C ASP A 363 -6.24 -8.91 1.36
N MET A 364 -5.31 -9.45 2.14
CA MET A 364 -3.91 -9.58 1.73
C MET A 364 -3.71 -10.61 0.64
N THR A 365 -4.64 -11.55 0.46
CA THR A 365 -4.64 -12.49 -0.66
C THR A 365 -4.93 -11.78 -1.98
N ALA A 366 -5.91 -10.88 -1.99
CA ALA A 366 -6.21 -10.05 -3.16
C ALA A 366 -5.01 -9.15 -3.53
N ALA A 367 -4.37 -8.53 -2.52
CA ALA A 367 -3.16 -7.72 -2.75
C ALA A 367 -2.02 -8.55 -3.36
N LYS A 368 -1.73 -9.74 -2.83
CA LYS A 368 -0.69 -10.65 -3.36
C LYS A 368 -1.02 -11.16 -4.76
N SER A 369 -2.28 -11.46 -5.03
CA SER A 369 -2.73 -11.86 -6.37
C SER A 369 -2.46 -10.75 -7.38
N LYS A 370 -2.70 -9.49 -7.01
CA LYS A 370 -2.40 -8.35 -7.86
C LYS A 370 -0.89 -8.14 -8.07
N ILE A 371 -0.06 -8.30 -7.04
CA ILE A 371 1.40 -8.29 -7.17
C ILE A 371 1.86 -9.38 -8.14
N ALA A 372 1.29 -10.58 -8.07
CA ALA A 372 1.65 -11.69 -8.96
C ALA A 372 1.34 -11.40 -10.44
N GLU A 373 0.26 -10.66 -10.74
CA GLU A 373 -0.14 -10.28 -12.10
C GLU A 373 0.79 -9.26 -12.77
N MET A 374 1.62 -8.52 -12.03
CA MET A 374 2.48 -7.46 -12.55
C MET A 374 3.38 -8.00 -13.68
N ALA A 375 3.59 -7.19 -14.71
CA ALA A 375 4.45 -7.51 -15.84
C ALA A 375 5.13 -6.23 -16.36
N ALA A 376 6.40 -6.34 -16.75
CA ALA A 376 7.17 -5.21 -17.25
C ALA A 376 6.75 -4.82 -18.67
N GLY A 377 6.62 -3.50 -18.93
CA GLY A 377 6.37 -2.96 -20.27
C GLY A 377 5.92 -1.49 -20.26
N GLY A 378 6.31 -0.77 -21.28
CA GLY A 378 5.97 0.65 -21.47
C GLY A 378 7.01 1.63 -20.93
N ASN A 379 6.70 2.91 -21.06
CA ASN A 379 7.49 4.03 -20.54
C ASN A 379 7.27 4.21 -19.04
N THR A 380 8.01 5.13 -18.42
CA THR A 380 7.94 5.38 -16.96
C THR A 380 7.32 6.75 -16.68
N SER A 381 6.26 6.80 -15.86
CA SER A 381 5.66 8.04 -15.35
C SER A 381 5.44 7.96 -13.84
N ILE A 382 6.47 8.36 -13.09
CA ILE A 382 6.50 8.29 -11.62
C ILE A 382 5.35 9.12 -11.02
N ALA A 383 5.05 10.29 -11.60
CA ALA A 383 3.97 11.16 -11.11
C ALA A 383 2.59 10.52 -11.22
N GLN A 384 2.33 9.69 -12.27
CA GLN A 384 1.09 8.93 -12.39
C GLN A 384 0.98 7.85 -11.31
N GLY A 385 2.07 7.12 -11.07
CA GLY A 385 2.14 6.15 -9.98
C GLY A 385 1.81 6.79 -8.64
N LEU A 386 2.49 7.89 -8.30
CA LEU A 386 2.29 8.63 -7.05
C LEU A 386 0.86 9.18 -6.91
N ALA A 387 0.33 9.84 -7.95
CA ALA A 387 -1.01 10.41 -7.91
C ALA A 387 -2.09 9.33 -7.69
N TRP A 388 -1.97 8.18 -8.37
CA TRP A 388 -2.91 7.08 -8.17
C TRP A 388 -2.68 6.35 -6.85
N GLY A 389 -1.43 6.18 -6.39
CA GLY A 389 -1.14 5.70 -5.05
C GLY A 389 -1.85 6.55 -3.99
N TRP A 390 -1.67 7.85 -4.06
CA TRP A 390 -2.35 8.80 -3.16
C TRP A 390 -3.87 8.70 -3.24
N ARG A 391 -4.44 8.68 -4.45
CA ARG A 391 -5.89 8.56 -4.68
C ARG A 391 -6.48 7.28 -4.09
N THR A 392 -5.74 6.16 -4.04
CA THR A 392 -6.25 4.91 -3.46
C THR A 392 -6.39 4.95 -1.94
N ILE A 393 -5.60 5.76 -1.25
CA ILE A 393 -5.62 5.92 0.22
C ILE A 393 -6.27 7.25 0.67
N SER A 394 -6.65 8.12 -0.26
CA SER A 394 -7.33 9.38 0.03
C SER A 394 -8.79 9.14 0.45
N PRO A 395 -9.32 9.92 1.40
CA PRO A 395 -10.75 9.92 1.71
C PRO A 395 -11.63 10.32 0.51
N ASN A 396 -11.03 10.95 -0.51
CA ASN A 396 -11.68 11.35 -1.75
C ASN A 396 -11.53 10.28 -2.87
N THR A 397 -11.13 9.06 -2.52
CA THR A 397 -10.95 7.96 -3.49
C THR A 397 -12.14 7.83 -4.44
N PRO A 398 -11.92 7.61 -5.74
CA PRO A 398 -13.01 7.37 -6.68
C PRO A 398 -13.59 5.95 -6.54
N PHE A 399 -12.87 5.04 -5.89
CA PHE A 399 -13.30 3.66 -5.76
C PHE A 399 -14.37 3.50 -4.68
N THR A 400 -15.29 2.57 -4.91
CA THR A 400 -16.23 2.16 -3.86
C THR A 400 -15.43 1.64 -2.68
N PRO A 401 -15.69 2.13 -1.46
CA PRO A 401 -15.02 1.64 -0.27
C PRO A 401 -15.13 0.11 -0.19
N GLY A 402 -13.99 -0.54 0.02
CA GLY A 402 -13.94 -1.99 0.27
C GLY A 402 -14.71 -2.38 1.52
N ALA A 403 -14.72 -3.67 1.84
CA ALA A 403 -15.35 -4.17 3.06
C ALA A 403 -14.89 -3.36 4.29
N SER A 404 -15.82 -3.15 5.21
CA SER A 404 -15.58 -2.46 6.48
C SER A 404 -14.33 -3.02 7.17
N SER A 405 -13.51 -2.16 7.73
CA SER A 405 -12.48 -2.54 8.70
C SER A 405 -13.10 -3.44 9.79
N PRO A 406 -12.33 -4.34 10.45
CA PRO A 406 -12.81 -5.06 11.62
C PRO A 406 -13.38 -4.15 12.71
N SER A 407 -13.01 -2.86 12.72
CA SER A 407 -13.56 -1.79 13.58
C SER A 407 -14.77 -1.08 12.96
N ALA A 408 -15.43 -1.63 11.97
CA ALA A 408 -16.59 -1.06 11.25
C ALA A 408 -16.33 0.31 10.59
N GLN A 409 -15.07 0.70 10.41
CA GLN A 409 -14.71 1.97 9.77
C GLN A 409 -14.61 1.81 8.25
N GLN A 410 -15.15 2.77 7.53
CA GLN A 410 -15.07 2.83 6.07
C GLN A 410 -13.64 3.18 5.63
N LEU A 411 -13.09 2.40 4.71
CA LEU A 411 -11.79 2.64 4.09
C LEU A 411 -11.95 3.32 2.72
N PRO A 412 -11.08 4.27 2.35
CA PRO A 412 -10.05 4.90 3.18
C PRO A 412 -10.64 5.85 4.23
N ALA A 413 -9.99 5.90 5.39
CA ALA A 413 -10.38 6.83 6.46
C ALA A 413 -10.01 8.28 6.12
N GLY A 414 -10.55 9.25 6.85
CA GLY A 414 -10.14 10.65 6.79
C GLY A 414 -8.65 10.85 7.15
N TYR A 415 -8.05 11.96 6.69
CA TYR A 415 -6.71 12.34 7.14
C TYR A 415 -6.72 12.64 8.64
N GLY A 416 -5.79 12.04 9.40
CA GLY A 416 -5.72 12.19 10.85
C GLY A 416 -6.87 11.54 11.63
N ALA A 417 -7.69 10.71 10.99
CA ALA A 417 -8.79 9.99 11.64
C ALA A 417 -8.26 8.98 12.66
N ARG A 418 -9.13 8.63 13.62
CA ARG A 418 -8.91 7.53 14.56
C ARG A 418 -9.96 6.45 14.34
N LEU A 419 -9.54 5.20 14.51
CA LEU A 419 -10.45 4.06 14.56
C LEU A 419 -11.29 4.07 15.84
N SER A 420 -12.34 3.25 15.88
CA SER A 420 -13.18 3.10 17.08
C SER A 420 -12.43 2.55 18.31
N ASP A 421 -11.30 1.86 18.08
CA ASP A 421 -10.39 1.38 19.12
C ASP A 421 -9.36 2.44 19.57
N GLY A 422 -9.42 3.66 19.02
CA GLY A 422 -8.58 4.80 19.38
C GLY A 422 -7.27 4.91 18.58
N ARG A 423 -6.87 3.90 17.79
CA ARG A 423 -5.66 3.96 16.98
C ARG A 423 -5.74 5.07 15.94
N LEU A 424 -4.62 5.79 15.76
CA LEU A 424 -4.49 6.79 14.72
C LEU A 424 -4.33 6.10 13.35
N VAL A 425 -5.08 6.55 12.35
CA VAL A 425 -4.89 6.13 10.97
C VAL A 425 -3.72 6.90 10.35
N LYS A 426 -2.66 6.19 10.00
CA LYS A 426 -1.49 6.73 9.29
C LYS A 426 -1.53 6.29 7.84
N LYS A 427 -1.36 7.22 6.92
CA LYS A 427 -1.35 6.96 5.48
C LYS A 427 0.08 6.97 4.96
N VAL A 428 0.41 5.99 4.12
CA VAL A 428 1.77 5.76 3.64
C VAL A 428 1.74 5.45 2.14
N VAL A 429 2.62 6.09 1.39
CA VAL A 429 2.94 5.74 0.01
C VAL A 429 4.33 5.13 -0.01
N ILE A 430 4.48 3.96 -0.61
CA ILE A 430 5.78 3.33 -0.85
C ILE A 430 5.96 3.27 -2.36
N LEU A 431 6.77 4.19 -2.88
CA LEU A 431 7.14 4.26 -4.29
C LEU A 431 8.39 3.44 -4.56
N MET A 432 8.35 2.55 -5.53
CA MET A 432 9.52 1.85 -6.05
C MET A 432 9.60 2.04 -7.56
N THR A 433 10.78 2.45 -8.06
CA THR A 433 11.11 2.56 -9.48
C THR A 433 12.56 2.16 -9.73
N ASP A 434 12.86 1.68 -10.93
CA ASP A 434 14.21 1.31 -11.37
C ASP A 434 14.81 2.27 -12.41
N GLY A 435 14.08 3.33 -12.74
CA GLY A 435 14.49 4.24 -13.82
C GLY A 435 13.98 5.67 -13.66
N ASP A 436 14.47 6.51 -14.55
CA ASP A 436 14.04 7.88 -14.70
C ASP A 436 12.69 7.96 -15.42
N ASN A 437 12.01 9.11 -15.32
CA ASN A 437 10.84 9.37 -16.13
C ASN A 437 11.15 9.28 -17.62
N THR A 438 10.21 8.75 -18.41
CA THR A 438 10.34 8.66 -19.86
C THR A 438 9.06 9.06 -20.57
N TRP A 439 9.14 10.05 -21.45
CA TRP A 439 8.04 10.44 -22.34
C TRP A 439 8.60 10.60 -23.76
N GLY A 440 8.76 9.47 -24.44
CA GLY A 440 9.43 9.42 -25.72
C GLY A 440 8.76 10.26 -26.79
N SER A 441 9.58 10.74 -27.72
CA SER A 441 9.13 11.43 -28.92
C SER A 441 8.44 10.49 -29.90
N ASN A 442 7.62 11.07 -30.74
CA ASN A 442 6.99 10.43 -31.89
C ASN A 442 7.17 11.34 -33.10
N SER A 443 8.03 10.90 -34.03
CA SER A 443 8.33 11.65 -35.23
C SER A 443 7.67 10.98 -36.42
N TYR A 444 6.96 11.76 -37.21
CA TYR A 444 6.38 11.30 -38.47
C TYR A 444 6.37 12.42 -39.50
N SER A 445 6.36 12.02 -40.78
CA SER A 445 6.25 12.91 -41.90
C SER A 445 4.84 12.86 -42.49
N TYR A 446 4.36 13.96 -42.98
CA TYR A 446 3.04 14.09 -43.58
C TYR A 446 3.05 15.09 -44.73
N THR A 447 2.04 15.04 -45.59
CA THR A 447 1.88 15.99 -46.69
C THR A 447 1.04 17.18 -46.22
N LYS A 448 1.62 18.37 -46.23
CA LYS A 448 0.94 19.63 -45.87
C LYS A 448 0.41 20.30 -47.13
N LYS A 449 -0.89 20.68 -47.12
CA LYS A 449 -1.51 21.52 -48.16
C LYS A 449 -1.18 22.98 -47.90
N LEU A 450 -0.62 23.65 -48.89
CA LEU A 450 -0.33 25.08 -48.81
C LEU A 450 -1.51 25.91 -49.29
N SER A 451 -1.55 27.18 -48.89
CA SER A 451 -2.44 28.20 -49.46
C SER A 451 -2.20 28.28 -50.94
N GLY A 452 -3.22 27.96 -51.78
CA GLY A 452 -3.05 27.85 -53.23
C GLY A 452 -3.11 26.43 -53.80
N GLY A 453 -3.32 25.40 -52.95
CA GLY A 453 -3.65 24.02 -53.34
C GLY A 453 -2.46 23.10 -53.61
N SER A 454 -1.23 23.58 -53.57
CA SER A 454 -0.04 22.72 -53.69
C SER A 454 0.24 22.00 -52.35
N THR A 455 0.92 20.87 -52.40
CA THR A 455 1.30 20.07 -51.24
C THR A 455 2.83 20.09 -51.05
N THR A 456 3.28 20.08 -49.80
CA THR A 456 4.67 19.93 -49.42
C THR A 456 4.83 18.89 -48.32
N TRP A 457 6.00 18.27 -48.26
CA TRP A 457 6.33 17.38 -47.15
C TRP A 457 6.73 18.21 -45.93
N ALA A 458 6.17 17.82 -44.79
CA ALA A 458 6.55 18.35 -43.50
C ALA A 458 6.79 17.18 -42.52
N SER A 459 7.60 17.41 -41.53
CA SER A 459 7.79 16.48 -40.44
C SER A 459 7.47 17.17 -39.13
N THR A 460 7.00 16.39 -38.18
CA THR A 460 6.74 16.88 -36.82
C THR A 460 7.36 15.93 -35.82
N ASN A 461 7.73 16.47 -34.67
CA ASN A 461 8.10 15.71 -33.48
C ASN A 461 7.09 16.05 -32.40
N THR A 462 6.32 15.04 -32.00
CA THR A 462 5.36 15.14 -30.90
C THR A 462 5.71 14.10 -29.84
N GLY A 463 5.30 14.31 -28.59
CA GLY A 463 5.39 13.23 -27.61
C GLY A 463 4.47 12.07 -27.98
N ARG A 464 4.78 10.88 -27.51
CA ARG A 464 3.85 9.75 -27.59
C ARG A 464 2.61 10.06 -26.77
N TYR A 465 1.46 9.57 -27.24
CA TYR A 465 0.21 9.73 -26.48
C TYR A 465 0.29 9.00 -25.13
N GLY A 466 -0.19 9.66 -24.10
CA GLY A 466 -0.18 9.13 -22.74
C GLY A 466 -1.24 9.81 -21.84
N PRO A 467 -1.16 9.63 -20.53
CA PRO A 467 -2.15 10.21 -19.59
C PRO A 467 -2.19 11.74 -19.62
N TYR A 468 -1.14 12.40 -20.09
CA TYR A 468 -1.09 13.86 -20.25
C TYR A 468 -1.46 14.31 -21.68
N GLY A 469 -1.98 13.42 -22.51
CA GLY A 469 -2.17 13.65 -23.94
C GLY A 469 -0.85 13.58 -24.71
N TYR A 470 -0.66 14.48 -25.66
CA TYR A 470 0.59 14.71 -26.37
C TYR A 470 1.35 15.90 -25.80
N TRP A 471 2.62 16.09 -26.16
CA TRP A 471 3.42 17.25 -25.72
C TRP A 471 2.73 18.59 -25.97
N GLN A 472 2.10 18.73 -27.16
CA GLN A 472 1.41 19.94 -27.58
C GLN A 472 0.17 20.29 -26.73
N ASN A 473 -0.33 19.36 -25.95
CA ASN A 473 -1.45 19.64 -25.06
C ASN A 473 -1.06 20.50 -23.84
N ALA A 474 0.24 20.63 -23.58
CA ALA A 474 0.80 21.47 -22.51
C ALA A 474 0.11 21.28 -21.13
N ARG A 475 -0.41 20.08 -20.85
CA ARG A 475 -1.10 19.79 -19.58
C ARG A 475 -0.11 19.91 -18.43
N GLY A 476 -0.41 20.78 -17.49
CA GLY A 476 0.46 21.04 -16.34
C GLY A 476 1.58 22.05 -16.61
N GLY A 477 1.54 22.81 -17.71
CA GLY A 477 2.45 23.93 -17.89
C GLY A 477 3.01 24.12 -19.31
N THR A 478 4.30 23.91 -19.50
CA THR A 478 5.01 24.17 -20.75
C THR A 478 4.89 23.01 -21.73
N THR A 479 4.99 23.31 -23.02
CA THR A 479 5.07 22.29 -24.09
C THR A 479 6.52 21.83 -24.24
N PRO A 480 6.84 20.55 -24.02
CA PRO A 480 8.16 20.01 -24.35
C PRO A 480 8.47 20.12 -25.86
N THR A 481 9.71 20.35 -26.18
CA THR A 481 10.20 20.41 -27.57
C THR A 481 11.26 19.34 -27.88
N SER A 482 11.68 18.59 -26.87
CA SER A 482 12.66 17.51 -26.93
C SER A 482 12.35 16.44 -25.88
N ASP A 483 12.96 15.27 -26.03
CA ASP A 483 12.84 14.18 -25.04
C ASP A 483 13.36 14.62 -23.66
N THR A 484 14.48 15.34 -23.59
CA THR A 484 15.01 15.88 -22.33
C THR A 484 14.02 16.87 -21.70
N GLY A 485 13.49 17.83 -22.47
CA GLY A 485 12.48 18.77 -21.96
C GLY A 485 11.20 18.07 -21.49
N ALA A 486 10.85 16.93 -22.08
CA ALA A 486 9.73 16.12 -21.63
C ALA A 486 10.03 15.43 -20.29
N VAL A 487 11.25 14.92 -20.08
CA VAL A 487 11.69 14.36 -18.80
C VAL A 487 11.70 15.43 -17.72
N ASP A 488 12.29 16.61 -17.98
CA ASP A 488 12.30 17.75 -17.03
C ASP A 488 10.88 18.14 -16.59
N GLN A 489 9.94 18.14 -17.55
CA GLN A 489 8.54 18.43 -17.26
C GLN A 489 7.91 17.35 -16.36
N MET A 490 8.18 16.07 -16.64
CA MET A 490 7.69 14.96 -15.81
C MET A 490 8.30 14.98 -14.41
N ASP A 491 9.56 15.35 -14.28
CA ASP A 491 10.22 15.52 -12.97
C ASP A 491 9.59 16.65 -12.17
N SER A 492 9.18 17.75 -12.83
CA SER A 492 8.43 18.81 -12.17
C SER A 492 7.07 18.32 -11.67
N TYR A 493 6.41 17.41 -12.38
CA TYR A 493 5.17 16.77 -11.94
C TYR A 493 5.40 15.89 -10.72
N VAL A 494 6.51 15.13 -10.67
CA VAL A 494 6.87 14.33 -9.48
C VAL A 494 7.07 15.24 -8.27
N ARG A 495 7.85 16.31 -8.38
CA ARG A 495 8.05 17.26 -7.27
C ARG A 495 6.72 17.81 -6.78
N SER A 496 5.87 18.27 -7.71
CA SER A 496 4.55 18.84 -7.37
C SER A 496 3.64 17.85 -6.64
N VAL A 497 3.55 16.60 -7.11
CA VAL A 497 2.69 15.59 -6.45
C VAL A 497 3.27 15.14 -5.11
N CYS A 498 4.60 15.02 -4.98
CA CYS A 498 5.23 14.70 -3.70
C CYS A 498 4.94 15.77 -2.63
N ASP A 499 5.03 17.05 -3.02
CA ASP A 499 4.73 18.15 -2.10
C ASP A 499 3.27 18.17 -1.65
N LYS A 500 2.32 17.91 -2.57
CA LYS A 500 0.89 17.78 -2.25
C LYS A 500 0.61 16.61 -1.31
N ILE A 501 1.23 15.45 -1.55
CA ILE A 501 1.10 14.26 -0.71
C ILE A 501 1.64 14.53 0.69
N LYS A 502 2.84 15.10 0.81
CA LYS A 502 3.45 15.47 2.09
C LYS A 502 2.62 16.50 2.84
N ALA A 503 2.09 17.50 2.15
CA ALA A 503 1.21 18.53 2.72
C ALA A 503 -0.11 17.96 3.30
N SER A 504 -0.59 16.82 2.76
CA SER A 504 -1.76 16.12 3.31
C SER A 504 -1.46 15.27 4.56
N GLY A 505 -0.20 15.25 5.04
CA GLY A 505 0.24 14.44 6.18
C GLY A 505 0.50 12.97 5.85
N VAL A 506 0.57 12.60 4.58
CA VAL A 506 0.91 11.26 4.12
C VAL A 506 2.42 11.07 4.12
N THR A 507 2.88 9.95 4.66
CA THR A 507 4.31 9.59 4.65
C THR A 507 4.68 8.94 3.32
N ILE A 508 5.79 9.39 2.71
CA ILE A 508 6.31 8.83 1.47
C ILE A 508 7.64 8.12 1.76
N TYR A 509 7.71 6.84 1.41
CA TYR A 509 8.95 6.09 1.24
C TYR A 509 9.27 5.99 -0.24
N THR A 510 10.54 6.15 -0.60
CA THR A 510 11.01 5.98 -1.98
C THR A 510 12.13 4.95 -2.04
N VAL A 511 12.04 4.07 -3.03
CA VAL A 511 13.00 2.98 -3.26
C VAL A 511 13.49 3.10 -4.70
N ALA A 512 14.75 3.54 -4.84
CA ALA A 512 15.48 3.64 -6.10
C ALA A 512 16.18 2.29 -6.37
N PHE A 513 15.61 1.45 -7.23
CA PHE A 513 16.07 0.07 -7.39
C PHE A 513 17.03 -0.10 -8.57
N GLY A 514 18.20 -0.67 -8.30
CA GLY A 514 19.22 -0.93 -9.30
C GLY A 514 20.21 0.23 -9.46
N THR A 515 21.04 0.14 -10.53
CA THR A 515 22.14 1.09 -10.79
C THR A 515 21.92 1.95 -12.02
N SER A 516 20.77 1.82 -12.67
CA SER A 516 20.46 2.51 -13.95
C SER A 516 19.81 3.88 -13.77
N ILE A 517 19.38 4.24 -12.54
CA ILE A 517 18.78 5.54 -12.26
C ILE A 517 19.85 6.63 -12.31
N SER A 518 19.60 7.71 -13.03
CA SER A 518 20.51 8.85 -13.13
C SER A 518 20.71 9.54 -11.76
N THR A 519 21.74 10.36 -11.63
CA THR A 519 21.96 11.18 -10.43
C THR A 519 20.78 12.12 -10.18
N ASP A 520 20.19 12.67 -11.24
CA ASP A 520 19.03 13.56 -11.15
C ASP A 520 17.78 12.79 -10.69
N GLY A 521 17.55 11.58 -11.22
CA GLY A 521 16.48 10.69 -10.78
C GLY A 521 16.63 10.26 -9.31
N GLN A 522 17.84 9.93 -8.88
CA GLN A 522 18.12 9.63 -7.47
C GLN A 522 17.82 10.83 -6.56
N SER A 523 18.26 12.04 -6.96
CA SER A 523 18.00 13.28 -6.24
C SER A 523 16.50 13.61 -6.18
N LEU A 524 15.78 13.35 -7.28
CA LEU A 524 14.33 13.50 -7.35
C LEU A 524 13.62 12.58 -6.34
N LEU A 525 13.97 11.29 -6.31
CA LEU A 525 13.38 10.31 -5.39
C LEU A 525 13.74 10.61 -3.93
N GLN A 526 14.98 11.04 -3.66
CA GLN A 526 15.40 11.47 -2.34
C GLN A 526 14.61 12.69 -1.84
N SER A 527 14.37 13.68 -2.71
CA SER A 527 13.58 14.86 -2.38
C SER A 527 12.09 14.55 -2.18
N CYS A 528 11.58 13.51 -2.85
CA CYS A 528 10.20 13.05 -2.73
C CYS A 528 9.95 12.33 -1.40
N ALA A 529 10.91 11.59 -0.87
CA ALA A 529 10.79 10.96 0.44
C ALA A 529 10.44 11.99 1.53
N THR A 530 9.70 11.59 2.55
CA THR A 530 9.29 12.49 3.64
C THR A 530 10.50 13.00 4.43
N ASP A 531 11.49 12.15 4.63
CA ASP A 531 12.79 12.48 5.21
C ASP A 531 13.86 11.50 4.69
N THR A 532 15.13 11.76 5.01
CA THR A 532 16.28 10.97 4.53
C THR A 532 16.26 9.51 4.99
N GLY A 533 15.64 9.20 6.12
CA GLY A 533 15.47 7.83 6.61
C GLY A 533 14.41 7.02 5.85
N LYS A 534 13.70 7.63 4.91
CA LYS A 534 12.66 7.01 4.09
C LYS A 534 13.05 6.87 2.62
N TYR A 535 14.29 7.19 2.28
CA TYR A 535 14.89 6.93 0.97
C TYR A 535 15.78 5.69 1.03
N PHE A 536 15.60 4.76 0.11
CA PHE A 536 16.38 3.53 -0.03
C PHE A 536 16.90 3.43 -1.47
N SER A 537 18.13 2.92 -1.63
CA SER A 537 18.76 2.75 -2.94
C SER A 537 19.40 1.35 -3.06
N PRO A 538 18.58 0.28 -3.05
CA PRO A 538 19.08 -1.08 -3.21
C PRO A 538 19.58 -1.32 -4.65
N ALA A 539 20.76 -1.95 -4.77
CA ALA A 539 21.33 -2.30 -6.07
C ALA A 539 20.94 -3.71 -6.54
N THR A 540 20.62 -4.62 -5.62
CA THR A 540 20.40 -6.04 -5.88
C THR A 540 19.03 -6.53 -5.39
N SER A 541 18.62 -7.70 -5.91
CA SER A 541 17.37 -8.38 -5.51
C SER A 541 17.28 -8.68 -4.01
N SER A 542 18.39 -8.99 -3.35
CA SER A 542 18.40 -9.22 -1.90
C SER A 542 18.27 -7.93 -1.11
N GLU A 543 18.89 -6.84 -1.58
CA GLU A 543 18.83 -5.55 -0.91
C GLU A 543 17.45 -4.91 -0.99
N ILE A 544 16.72 -5.05 -2.11
CA ILE A 544 15.35 -4.54 -2.19
C ILE A 544 14.41 -5.27 -1.23
N ILE A 545 14.56 -6.60 -1.09
CA ILE A 545 13.78 -7.37 -0.10
C ILE A 545 14.09 -6.86 1.31
N SER A 546 15.37 -6.65 1.65
CA SER A 546 15.78 -6.11 2.95
C SER A 546 15.26 -4.69 3.20
N SER A 547 15.21 -3.86 2.16
CA SER A 547 14.63 -2.50 2.23
C SER A 547 13.15 -2.54 2.58
N PHE A 548 12.36 -3.40 1.92
CA PHE A 548 10.93 -3.57 2.21
C PHE A 548 10.69 -4.19 3.59
N GLN A 549 11.57 -5.08 4.05
CA GLN A 549 11.55 -5.58 5.44
C GLN A 549 11.77 -4.44 6.44
N THR A 550 12.76 -3.59 6.21
CA THR A 550 13.07 -2.43 7.06
C THR A 550 11.89 -1.44 7.09
N ILE A 551 11.26 -1.19 5.96
CA ILE A 551 10.05 -0.37 5.89
C ILE A 551 8.93 -1.00 6.73
N ALA A 552 8.65 -2.29 6.56
CA ALA A 552 7.63 -2.98 7.34
C ALA A 552 7.91 -2.92 8.85
N ASP A 553 9.15 -3.15 9.25
CA ASP A 553 9.56 -3.07 10.67
C ASP A 553 9.40 -1.66 11.24
N SER A 554 9.63 -0.61 10.44
CA SER A 554 9.42 0.79 10.84
C SER A 554 7.95 1.16 11.05
N LEU A 555 7.02 0.44 10.41
CA LEU A 555 5.58 0.60 10.59
C LEU A 555 5.06 -0.16 11.82
N GLN A 556 5.78 -1.18 12.28
CA GLN A 556 5.41 -2.01 13.44
C GLN A 556 6.14 -1.54 14.69
N VAL A 557 5.67 -0.48 15.33
CA VAL A 557 6.19 -0.09 16.65
C VAL A 557 5.49 -0.92 17.73
N LEU A 558 6.23 -1.88 18.29
CA LEU A 558 5.75 -2.76 19.36
C LEU A 558 5.93 -2.10 20.73
N HIS A 559 4.90 -2.14 21.57
CA HIS A 559 4.99 -1.75 22.97
C HIS A 559 4.14 -2.69 23.83
N LEU A 560 4.54 -2.82 25.11
CA LEU A 560 3.75 -3.57 26.07
C LEU A 560 2.46 -2.81 26.40
N THR A 561 1.34 -3.52 26.37
CA THR A 561 0.06 -3.06 26.89
C THR A 561 -0.18 -3.72 28.24
N ARG A 562 -0.50 -2.92 29.26
CA ARG A 562 -0.77 -3.39 30.62
C ARG A 562 -2.25 -3.43 30.89
#